data_3bfaf98176e11241a230568f222bb5ae
#
_entry.id   3bfaf98176e11241a230568f222bb5ae
#
_cell.length_a   1.000
_cell.length_b   1.000
_cell.length_c   1.000
_cell.angle_alpha   90.00
_cell.angle_beta   90.00
_cell.angle_gamma   90.00
#
_symmetry.space_group_name_H-M   'P 1'
#
loop_
_entity.id
_entity.type
_entity.pdbx_description
1 polymer ?
#
loop_
_entity_poly.entity_id
_entity_poly.type
_entity_poly.pdbx_seq_one_letter_code
_entity_poly.pdbx_strand_id
1 'polypeptide(L)'
;FLKHAVNNSFFIIVLDSQLNRIIPICLNKRRLEMTDQLQALTTIFTEFYYWITVVLMFLIHVGFCMYEVGASRYKHHQHTLMKNTLLIPLVTITWFFFGWWIYWAFPTGPGIAPSIMTESTGLVLGGGFGANELANATNPLMAINLNDHIMGVFWAAFLLFSWTAASIVSGALIERITTFAFGILAIAIGSVFWTIDAAWGWHFDGWMVKLLGYHDAYASGVIHACAGGFALGVLAVLGARIGK
;
A
#
# COMPACT_ATOMS: atom_id res chain seq x y z
N PHE A 1 73.02 -13.45 -20.93
CA PHE A 1 72.20 -12.23 -20.90
C PHE A 1 70.84 -12.43 -21.56
N LEU A 2 70.77 -13.08 -22.77
CA LEU A 2 69.51 -13.28 -23.50
C LEU A 2 68.45 -14.21 -22.79
N LYS A 3 68.92 -15.23 -22.05
CA LYS A 3 68.00 -16.14 -21.31
C LYS A 3 67.28 -15.45 -20.14
N HIS A 4 67.89 -14.48 -19.49
CA HIS A 4 67.25 -13.72 -18.42
C HIS A 4 66.24 -12.69 -18.93
N ALA A 5 66.46 -12.09 -20.09
CA ALA A 5 65.52 -11.14 -20.67
C ALA A 5 64.23 -11.82 -21.19
N VAL A 6 64.35 -13.02 -21.78
CA VAL A 6 63.17 -13.80 -22.24
C VAL A 6 62.30 -14.28 -21.09
N ASN A 7 62.89 -14.71 -19.97
CA ASN A 7 62.15 -15.14 -18.78
C ASN A 7 61.39 -13.99 -18.12
N ASN A 8 61.98 -12.79 -18.07
CA ASN A 8 61.29 -11.62 -17.53
C ASN A 8 60.13 -11.15 -18.40
N SER A 9 60.30 -11.19 -19.75
CA SER A 9 59.22 -10.82 -20.67
C SER A 9 58.03 -11.79 -20.63
N PHE A 10 58.32 -13.09 -20.51
CA PHE A 10 57.26 -14.11 -20.37
C PHE A 10 56.54 -14.00 -19.07
N PHE A 11 57.22 -13.71 -17.96
CA PHE A 11 56.63 -13.51 -16.64
C PHE A 11 55.75 -12.26 -16.59
N ILE A 12 56.15 -11.17 -17.25
CA ILE A 12 55.37 -9.93 -17.37
C ILE A 12 54.09 -10.17 -18.17
N ILE A 13 54.17 -10.89 -19.29
CA ILE A 13 53.00 -11.21 -20.12
C ILE A 13 52.01 -12.11 -19.40
N VAL A 14 52.49 -13.08 -18.62
CA VAL A 14 51.64 -13.96 -17.82
C VAL A 14 50.97 -13.17 -16.68
N LEU A 15 51.69 -12.30 -15.99
CA LEU A 15 51.15 -11.42 -14.95
C LEU A 15 50.08 -10.47 -15.52
N ASP A 16 50.33 -9.86 -16.66
CA ASP A 16 49.40 -8.94 -17.31
C ASP A 16 48.12 -9.66 -17.77
N SER A 17 48.24 -10.88 -18.29
CA SER A 17 47.13 -11.72 -18.66
C SER A 17 46.28 -12.17 -17.46
N GLN A 18 46.90 -12.41 -16.30
CA GLN A 18 46.19 -12.76 -15.04
C GLN A 18 45.54 -11.52 -14.42
N LEU A 19 46.23 -10.38 -14.38
CA LEU A 19 45.69 -9.11 -13.90
C LEU A 19 44.48 -8.68 -14.73
N ASN A 20 44.53 -8.78 -16.03
CA ASN A 20 43.43 -8.44 -16.93
C ASN A 20 42.21 -9.37 -16.78
N ARG A 21 42.36 -10.55 -16.20
CA ARG A 21 41.26 -11.44 -15.83
C ARG A 21 40.70 -11.15 -14.42
N ILE A 22 41.59 -10.87 -13.48
CA ILE A 22 41.23 -10.69 -12.06
C ILE A 22 40.60 -9.32 -11.80
N ILE A 23 41.11 -8.26 -12.43
CA ILE A 23 40.59 -6.89 -12.24
C ILE A 23 39.12 -6.76 -12.60
N PRO A 24 38.63 -7.24 -13.75
CA PRO A 24 37.21 -7.18 -14.07
C PRO A 24 36.33 -7.96 -13.09
N ILE A 25 36.81 -9.10 -12.57
CA ILE A 25 36.09 -9.92 -11.61
C ILE A 25 36.00 -9.19 -10.27
N CYS A 26 37.08 -8.60 -9.78
CA CYS A 26 37.09 -7.81 -8.56
C CYS A 26 36.20 -6.55 -8.66
N LEU A 27 36.27 -5.85 -9.80
CA LEU A 27 35.44 -4.68 -10.04
C LEU A 27 33.96 -5.05 -10.11
N ASN A 28 33.62 -6.16 -10.76
CA ASN A 28 32.25 -6.64 -10.83
C ASN A 28 31.74 -7.07 -9.45
N LYS A 29 32.55 -7.77 -8.66
CA LYS A 29 32.20 -8.14 -7.28
C LYS A 29 31.96 -6.90 -6.40
N ARG A 30 32.85 -5.90 -6.45
CA ARG A 30 32.63 -4.63 -5.72
C ARG A 30 31.37 -3.90 -6.17
N ARG A 31 31.09 -3.91 -7.47
CA ARG A 31 29.86 -3.29 -7.99
C ARG A 31 28.63 -4.00 -7.45
N LEU A 32 28.61 -5.32 -7.44
CA LEU A 32 27.50 -6.11 -6.87
C LEU A 32 27.34 -5.82 -5.38
N GLU A 33 28.41 -5.90 -4.59
CA GLU A 33 28.37 -5.58 -3.16
C GLU A 33 27.85 -4.16 -2.88
N MET A 34 28.27 -3.18 -3.67
CA MET A 34 27.78 -1.80 -3.53
C MET A 34 26.32 -1.67 -3.93
N THR A 35 25.86 -2.41 -4.95
CA THR A 35 24.46 -2.44 -5.36
C THR A 35 23.60 -3.04 -4.26
N ASP A 36 24.02 -4.16 -3.68
CA ASP A 36 23.33 -4.84 -2.59
C ASP A 36 23.23 -3.95 -1.34
N GLN A 37 24.32 -3.24 -1.01
CA GLN A 37 24.31 -2.28 0.11
C GLN A 37 23.36 -1.10 -0.14
N LEU A 38 23.35 -0.58 -1.36
CA LEU A 38 22.44 0.51 -1.74
C LEU A 38 20.99 0.05 -1.69
N GLN A 39 20.70 -1.15 -2.15
CA GLN A 39 19.37 -1.74 -2.09
C GLN A 39 18.92 -1.95 -0.65
N ALA A 40 19.78 -2.51 0.20
CA ALA A 40 19.50 -2.68 1.62
C ALA A 40 19.23 -1.33 2.32
N LEU A 41 20.03 -0.31 2.02
CA LEU A 41 19.84 1.04 2.57
C LEU A 41 18.50 1.64 2.12
N THR A 42 18.17 1.50 0.84
CA THR A 42 16.90 1.97 0.29
C THR A 42 15.72 1.27 0.96
N THR A 43 15.82 -0.03 1.18
CA THR A 43 14.81 -0.83 1.87
C THR A 43 14.59 -0.33 3.30
N ILE A 44 15.66 -0.17 4.08
CA ILE A 44 15.59 0.32 5.46
C ILE A 44 15.00 1.73 5.52
N PHE A 45 15.43 2.61 4.59
CA PHE A 45 14.91 3.98 4.54
C PHE A 45 13.41 4.01 4.18
N THR A 46 12.98 3.17 3.24
CA THR A 46 11.59 3.05 2.83
C THR A 46 10.73 2.53 4.00
N GLU A 47 11.19 1.50 4.69
CA GLU A 47 10.51 0.96 5.87
C GLU A 47 10.36 2.04 6.96
N PHE A 48 11.43 2.73 7.29
CA PHE A 48 11.41 3.81 8.28
C PHE A 48 10.47 4.95 7.90
N TYR A 49 10.48 5.36 6.64
CA TYR A 49 9.58 6.39 6.12
C TYR A 49 8.11 5.99 6.27
N TYR A 50 7.78 4.76 5.92
CA TYR A 50 6.40 4.27 6.07
C TYR A 50 5.99 4.15 7.54
N TRP A 51 6.87 3.76 8.44
CA TRP A 51 6.56 3.75 9.88
C TRP A 51 6.22 5.14 10.41
N ILE A 52 6.96 6.16 10.03
CA ILE A 52 6.61 7.55 10.38
C ILE A 52 5.25 7.93 9.78
N THR A 53 5.03 7.56 8.53
CA THR A 53 3.75 7.82 7.84
C THR A 53 2.58 7.16 8.57
N VAL A 54 2.72 5.93 9.04
CA VAL A 54 1.68 5.22 9.82
C VAL A 54 1.31 6.02 11.08
N VAL A 55 2.28 6.52 11.84
CA VAL A 55 2.03 7.33 13.04
C VAL A 55 1.32 8.64 12.68
N LEU A 56 1.78 9.34 11.66
CA LEU A 56 1.16 10.60 11.21
C LEU A 56 -0.26 10.39 10.70
N MET A 57 -0.51 9.31 9.96
CA MET A 57 -1.83 8.95 9.47
C MET A 57 -2.81 8.60 10.60
N PHE A 58 -2.33 7.96 11.67
CA PHE A 58 -3.14 7.73 12.86
C PHE A 58 -3.55 9.07 13.52
N LEU A 59 -2.64 10.04 13.59
CA LEU A 59 -2.94 11.37 14.10
C LEU A 59 -3.98 12.11 13.24
N ILE A 60 -3.97 11.93 11.92
CA ILE A 60 -5.02 12.45 11.03
C ILE A 60 -6.38 11.89 11.45
N HIS A 61 -6.47 10.59 11.73
CA HIS A 61 -7.73 9.98 12.16
C HIS A 61 -8.23 10.55 13.49
N VAL A 62 -7.33 10.79 14.44
CA VAL A 62 -7.66 11.49 15.70
C VAL A 62 -8.19 12.89 15.38
N GLY A 63 -7.57 13.62 14.46
CA GLY A 63 -8.02 14.94 14.01
C GLY A 63 -9.41 14.91 13.39
N PHE A 64 -9.74 13.93 12.55
CA PHE A 64 -11.08 13.73 12.01
C PHE A 64 -12.10 13.53 13.11
N CYS A 65 -11.81 12.67 14.08
CA CYS A 65 -12.69 12.42 15.20
C CYS A 65 -12.99 13.71 15.99
N MET A 66 -11.96 14.47 16.32
CA MET A 66 -12.10 15.74 17.05
C MET A 66 -12.89 16.78 16.25
N TYR A 67 -12.59 16.89 14.95
CA TYR A 67 -13.28 17.81 14.05
C TYR A 67 -14.78 17.46 13.95
N GLU A 68 -15.12 16.20 13.72
CA GLU A 68 -16.50 15.77 13.57
C GLU A 68 -17.30 15.95 14.87
N VAL A 69 -16.71 15.65 16.02
CA VAL A 69 -17.34 15.89 17.32
C VAL A 69 -17.61 17.38 17.52
N GLY A 70 -16.62 18.24 17.21
CA GLY A 70 -16.77 19.69 17.28
C GLY A 70 -17.81 20.27 16.32
N ALA A 71 -17.98 19.67 15.13
CA ALA A 71 -18.96 20.08 14.13
C ALA A 71 -20.38 19.56 14.41
N SER A 72 -20.54 18.58 15.30
CA SER A 72 -21.83 18.02 15.68
C SER A 72 -22.48 18.80 16.81
N ARG A 73 -23.80 18.74 16.92
CA ARG A 73 -24.54 19.33 18.07
C ARG A 73 -24.23 18.57 19.38
N TYR A 74 -24.15 19.26 20.47
CA TYR A 74 -23.79 18.71 21.78
C TYR A 74 -24.47 17.38 22.11
N LYS A 75 -25.77 17.28 21.85
CA LYS A 75 -26.56 16.05 22.09
C LYS A 75 -26.12 14.86 21.22
N HIS A 76 -25.32 15.08 20.17
CA HIS A 76 -24.85 14.05 19.26
C HIS A 76 -23.35 13.79 19.39
N HIS A 77 -22.62 14.47 20.27
CA HIS A 77 -21.18 14.29 20.47
C HIS A 77 -20.82 12.84 20.76
N GLN A 78 -21.55 12.20 21.69
CA GLN A 78 -21.31 10.80 22.04
C GLN A 78 -21.53 9.86 20.85
N HIS A 79 -22.59 10.08 20.07
CA HIS A 79 -22.87 9.29 18.89
C HIS A 79 -21.78 9.45 17.81
N THR A 80 -21.33 10.68 17.58
CA THR A 80 -20.26 10.99 16.61
C THR A 80 -18.93 10.38 17.05
N LEU A 81 -18.60 10.49 18.34
CA LEU A 81 -17.40 9.86 18.90
C LEU A 81 -17.46 8.33 18.74
N MET A 82 -18.59 7.71 19.06
CA MET A 82 -18.78 6.27 18.93
C MET A 82 -18.62 5.79 17.50
N LYS A 83 -19.17 6.51 16.50
CA LYS A 83 -19.00 6.17 15.08
C LYS A 83 -17.51 6.12 14.71
N ASN A 84 -16.76 7.16 15.05
CA ASN A 84 -15.34 7.25 14.72
C ASN A 84 -14.49 6.23 15.47
N THR A 85 -14.87 5.85 16.70
CA THR A 85 -14.17 4.82 17.45
C THR A 85 -14.47 3.42 16.92
N LEU A 86 -15.73 3.11 16.60
CA LEU A 86 -16.14 1.80 16.09
C LEU A 86 -15.63 1.54 14.65
N LEU A 87 -15.46 2.58 13.86
CA LEU A 87 -14.86 2.49 12.53
C LEU A 87 -13.52 1.75 12.56
N ILE A 88 -12.66 2.05 13.54
CA ILE A 88 -11.31 1.49 13.63
C ILE A 88 -11.34 -0.04 13.65
N PRO A 89 -11.95 -0.71 14.64
CA PRO A 89 -11.96 -2.17 14.66
C PRO A 89 -12.74 -2.79 13.49
N LEU A 90 -13.86 -2.19 13.07
CA LEU A 90 -14.66 -2.72 11.97
C LEU A 90 -13.89 -2.77 10.66
N VAL A 91 -13.28 -1.65 10.29
CA VAL A 91 -12.52 -1.56 9.05
C VAL A 91 -11.21 -2.36 9.16
N THR A 92 -10.56 -2.38 10.32
CA THR A 92 -9.35 -3.19 10.51
C THR A 92 -9.63 -4.68 10.29
N ILE A 93 -10.69 -5.20 10.88
CA ILE A 93 -11.06 -6.61 10.73
C ILE A 93 -11.39 -6.92 9.27
N THR A 94 -12.20 -6.11 8.62
CA THR A 94 -12.60 -6.37 7.22
C THR A 94 -11.45 -6.13 6.24
N TRP A 95 -10.60 -5.14 6.49
CA TRP A 95 -9.36 -4.94 5.75
C TRP A 95 -8.44 -6.15 5.86
N PHE A 96 -8.26 -6.68 7.06
CA PHE A 96 -7.47 -7.87 7.30
C PHE A 96 -8.02 -9.09 6.55
N PHE A 97 -9.34 -9.31 6.55
CA PHE A 97 -9.95 -10.48 5.93
C PHE A 97 -10.04 -10.41 4.41
N PHE A 98 -10.30 -9.23 3.83
CA PHE A 98 -10.51 -9.14 2.39
C PHE A 98 -10.04 -7.82 1.74
N GLY A 99 -9.90 -6.71 2.45
CA GLY A 99 -9.54 -5.44 1.84
C GLY A 99 -8.16 -5.49 1.18
N TRP A 100 -7.17 -6.02 1.86
CA TRP A 100 -5.83 -6.19 1.32
C TRP A 100 -5.80 -7.12 0.10
N TRP A 101 -6.57 -8.20 0.15
CA TRP A 101 -6.74 -9.11 -0.97
C TRP A 101 -7.37 -8.42 -2.19
N ILE A 102 -8.41 -7.60 -1.99
CA ILE A 102 -9.06 -6.85 -3.07
C ILE A 102 -8.06 -5.92 -3.76
N TYR A 103 -7.21 -5.22 -3.00
CA TYR A 103 -6.19 -4.36 -3.57
C TYR A 103 -5.28 -5.07 -4.57
N TRP A 104 -4.90 -6.29 -4.26
CA TRP A 104 -4.03 -7.09 -5.13
C TRP A 104 -4.77 -7.84 -6.23
N ALA A 105 -6.04 -8.12 -6.06
CA ALA A 105 -6.84 -8.91 -7.00
C ALA A 105 -7.38 -8.11 -8.20
N PHE A 106 -7.52 -6.80 -8.07
CA PHE A 106 -8.25 -5.97 -9.04
C PHE A 106 -7.43 -4.89 -9.77
N PRO A 107 -6.11 -4.93 -9.90
CA PRO A 107 -5.35 -3.82 -10.50
C PRO A 107 -5.66 -3.63 -12.00
N THR A 108 -5.98 -4.69 -12.72
CA THR A 108 -6.10 -4.67 -14.19
C THR A 108 -7.47 -4.23 -14.71
N GLY A 109 -8.42 -3.92 -13.84
CA GLY A 109 -9.73 -3.37 -14.24
C GLY A 109 -10.91 -4.00 -13.54
N PRO A 110 -12.15 -3.67 -13.96
CA PRO A 110 -13.36 -4.19 -13.35
C PRO A 110 -13.51 -5.67 -13.68
N GLY A 111 -13.15 -6.49 -12.79
CA GLY A 111 -13.21 -7.93 -12.89
C GLY A 111 -12.00 -8.54 -12.23
N ILE A 112 -12.15 -9.78 -11.81
CA ILE A 112 -11.03 -10.61 -11.39
C ILE A 112 -10.32 -11.07 -12.67
N ALA A 113 -9.63 -10.15 -13.32
CA ALA A 113 -8.69 -10.56 -14.34
C ALA A 113 -7.50 -11.18 -13.61
N PRO A 114 -6.96 -12.29 -14.08
CA PRO A 114 -5.64 -12.69 -13.65
C PRO A 114 -4.73 -11.51 -13.95
N SER A 115 -4.24 -10.87 -12.92
CA SER A 115 -3.32 -9.78 -13.11
C SER A 115 -2.09 -10.33 -13.83
N ILE A 116 -1.42 -9.48 -14.56
CA ILE A 116 -0.11 -9.80 -15.16
C ILE A 116 0.84 -10.38 -14.11
N MET A 117 0.59 -10.07 -12.86
CA MET A 117 1.31 -10.61 -11.71
C MET A 117 1.11 -12.11 -11.49
N THR A 118 0.03 -12.70 -11.99
CA THR A 118 -0.17 -14.14 -11.88
C THR A 118 0.90 -14.97 -12.58
N GLU A 119 1.46 -14.48 -13.65
CA GLU A 119 2.53 -15.21 -14.36
C GLU A 119 3.90 -14.98 -13.70
N SER A 120 4.18 -13.76 -13.26
CA SER A 120 5.50 -13.42 -12.67
C SER A 120 5.60 -13.77 -11.19
N THR A 121 4.50 -13.87 -10.49
CA THR A 121 4.45 -14.06 -9.04
C THR A 121 3.76 -15.35 -8.60
N GLY A 122 3.30 -16.17 -9.55
CA GLY A 122 2.59 -17.41 -9.24
C GLY A 122 1.26 -17.19 -8.52
N LEU A 123 0.62 -16.06 -8.78
CA LEU A 123 -0.55 -15.61 -8.07
C LEU A 123 -1.79 -16.42 -8.40
N VAL A 124 -2.21 -17.18 -7.45
CA VAL A 124 -3.56 -17.73 -7.41
C VAL A 124 -4.39 -16.82 -6.52
N LEU A 125 -5.60 -16.46 -6.92
CA LEU A 125 -6.63 -15.78 -6.12
C LEU A 125 -6.13 -15.26 -4.76
N GLY A 126 -5.78 -14.01 -4.67
CA GLY A 126 -5.18 -13.49 -3.45
C GLY A 126 -3.95 -12.66 -3.74
N GLY A 127 -3.79 -12.36 -4.95
CA GLY A 127 -3.00 -11.39 -5.65
C GLY A 127 -1.75 -10.84 -5.00
N GLY A 128 -0.79 -10.50 -5.77
CA GLY A 128 0.34 -9.70 -5.38
C GLY A 128 1.49 -10.42 -4.68
N PHE A 129 1.33 -11.69 -4.38
CA PHE A 129 2.37 -12.46 -3.74
C PHE A 129 3.01 -13.42 -4.73
N GLY A 130 4.32 -13.46 -4.76
CA GLY A 130 5.06 -14.50 -5.47
C GLY A 130 4.70 -15.88 -4.95
N ALA A 131 4.97 -16.91 -5.73
CA ALA A 131 4.70 -18.29 -5.32
C ALA A 131 5.35 -18.65 -3.98
N ASN A 132 6.50 -18.08 -3.67
CA ASN A 132 7.19 -18.27 -2.39
C ASN A 132 6.49 -17.53 -1.24
N GLU A 133 5.91 -16.39 -1.51
CA GLU A 133 5.18 -15.58 -0.53
C GLU A 133 3.83 -16.21 -0.21
N LEU A 134 3.15 -16.77 -1.21
CA LEU A 134 1.93 -17.56 -0.99
C LEU A 134 2.21 -18.84 -0.20
N ALA A 135 3.31 -19.51 -0.49
CA ALA A 135 3.69 -20.72 0.25
C ALA A 135 4.04 -20.42 1.72
N ASN A 136 4.54 -19.21 1.99
CA ASN A 136 4.88 -18.75 3.33
C ASN A 136 3.72 -18.00 4.02
N ALA A 137 2.66 -17.69 3.29
CA ALA A 137 1.50 -17.03 3.84
C ALA A 137 0.70 -18.01 4.70
N THR A 138 0.56 -17.72 5.96
CA THR A 138 -0.27 -18.50 6.90
C THR A 138 -1.75 -18.44 6.53
N ASN A 139 -2.15 -17.49 5.70
CA ASN A 139 -3.49 -17.36 5.16
C ASN A 139 -3.45 -16.75 3.76
N PRO A 140 -3.74 -17.54 2.70
CA PRO A 140 -3.71 -17.06 1.32
C PRO A 140 -4.75 -15.97 1.02
N LEU A 141 -5.77 -15.80 1.85
CA LEU A 141 -6.77 -14.74 1.68
C LEU A 141 -6.28 -13.39 2.21
N MET A 142 -5.30 -13.39 3.11
CA MET A 142 -4.92 -12.21 3.86
C MET A 142 -3.45 -11.85 3.73
N ALA A 143 -2.71 -12.82 3.37
CA ALA A 143 -1.32 -12.87 2.96
C ALA A 143 -0.50 -11.60 3.19
N ILE A 144 -0.34 -11.23 4.44
CA ILE A 144 0.78 -10.40 4.83
C ILE A 144 1.96 -11.36 4.94
N ASN A 145 2.93 -11.24 4.04
CA ASN A 145 4.18 -11.93 4.25
C ASN A 145 4.91 -11.25 5.42
N LEU A 146 4.80 -11.84 6.60
CA LEU A 146 5.44 -11.31 7.80
C LEU A 146 6.98 -11.36 7.73
N ASN A 147 7.54 -12.06 6.76
CA ASN A 147 8.98 -12.08 6.50
C ASN A 147 9.42 -10.91 5.61
N ASP A 148 8.49 -10.21 4.97
CA ASP A 148 8.75 -9.02 4.20
C ASP A 148 8.35 -7.78 5.01
N HIS A 149 9.35 -7.10 5.57
CA HIS A 149 9.17 -5.93 6.42
C HIS A 149 8.47 -4.78 5.67
N ILE A 150 8.82 -4.56 4.42
CA ILE A 150 8.20 -3.50 3.59
C ILE A 150 6.74 -3.80 3.36
N MET A 151 6.39 -5.03 3.03
CA MET A 151 5.01 -5.42 2.79
C MET A 151 4.14 -5.26 4.04
N GLY A 152 4.66 -5.61 5.21
CA GLY A 152 3.97 -5.43 6.49
C GLY A 152 3.68 -3.96 6.81
N VAL A 153 4.66 -3.08 6.62
CA VAL A 153 4.51 -1.64 6.84
C VAL A 153 3.57 -1.02 5.81
N PHE A 154 3.66 -1.46 4.56
CA PHE A 154 2.78 -1.03 3.48
C PHE A 154 1.32 -1.41 3.76
N TRP A 155 1.08 -2.64 4.23
CA TRP A 155 -0.23 -3.08 4.69
C TRP A 155 -0.81 -2.16 5.77
N ALA A 156 0.02 -1.81 6.77
CA ALA A 156 -0.39 -0.91 7.86
C ALA A 156 -0.71 0.50 7.35
N ALA A 157 0.09 1.06 6.46
CA ALA A 157 -0.16 2.36 5.85
C ALA A 157 -1.48 2.36 5.07
N PHE A 158 -1.73 1.34 4.26
CA PHE A 158 -2.96 1.20 3.49
C PHE A 158 -4.20 0.97 4.38
N LEU A 159 -4.05 0.27 5.50
CA LEU A 159 -5.12 0.19 6.50
C LEU A 159 -5.53 1.58 7.00
N LEU A 160 -4.58 2.46 7.26
CA LEU A 160 -4.89 3.82 7.72
C LEU A 160 -5.57 4.67 6.64
N PHE A 161 -5.23 4.48 5.38
CA PHE A 161 -5.97 5.06 4.26
C PHE A 161 -7.41 4.52 4.19
N SER A 162 -7.61 3.25 4.47
CA SER A 162 -8.91 2.62 4.58
C SER A 162 -9.79 3.29 5.66
N TRP A 163 -9.22 3.55 6.84
CA TRP A 163 -9.91 4.33 7.89
C TRP A 163 -10.19 5.76 7.44
N THR A 164 -9.26 6.38 6.74
CA THR A 164 -9.41 7.76 6.25
C THR A 164 -10.57 7.86 5.26
N ALA A 165 -10.67 6.95 4.29
CA ALA A 165 -11.80 6.93 3.36
C ALA A 165 -13.14 6.81 4.07
N ALA A 166 -13.23 5.93 5.06
CA ALA A 166 -14.44 5.76 5.86
C ALA A 166 -14.73 6.97 6.76
N SER A 167 -13.69 7.64 7.30
CA SER A 167 -13.85 8.86 8.10
C SER A 167 -14.36 10.05 7.28
N ILE A 168 -13.91 10.21 6.03
CA ILE A 168 -14.43 11.23 5.11
C ILE A 168 -15.95 11.05 4.94
N VAL A 169 -16.39 9.81 4.72
CA VAL A 169 -17.82 9.49 4.61
C VAL A 169 -18.53 9.77 5.95
N SER A 170 -17.93 9.43 7.08
CA SER A 170 -18.49 9.75 8.42
C SER A 170 -18.77 11.24 8.58
N GLY A 171 -17.82 12.09 8.19
CA GLY A 171 -17.94 13.54 8.27
C GLY A 171 -19.11 14.09 7.45
N ALA A 172 -19.31 13.57 6.24
CA ALA A 172 -20.44 13.95 5.39
C ALA A 172 -21.81 13.55 5.99
N LEU A 173 -21.84 12.48 6.79
CA LEU A 173 -23.07 11.89 7.35
C LEU A 173 -23.33 12.27 8.81
N ILE A 174 -22.66 13.27 9.36
CA ILE A 174 -22.87 13.74 10.73
C ILE A 174 -24.36 14.02 10.97
N GLU A 175 -24.93 13.45 12.06
CA GLU A 175 -26.31 13.60 12.49
C GLU A 175 -27.39 13.07 11.52
N ARG A 176 -27.03 12.29 10.51
CA ARG A 176 -27.95 11.81 9.49
C ARG A 176 -28.15 10.30 9.45
N ILE A 177 -27.29 9.56 10.12
CA ILE A 177 -27.23 8.11 10.02
C ILE A 177 -27.11 7.45 11.38
N THR A 178 -27.66 6.26 11.53
CA THR A 178 -27.47 5.43 12.72
C THR A 178 -26.07 4.80 12.74
N THR A 179 -25.58 4.48 13.92
CA THR A 179 -24.26 3.84 14.07
C THR A 179 -24.15 2.51 13.30
N PHE A 180 -25.23 1.71 13.31
CA PHE A 180 -25.25 0.43 12.59
C PHE A 180 -25.17 0.62 11.07
N ALA A 181 -26.00 1.49 10.51
CA ALA A 181 -25.98 1.78 9.08
C ALA A 181 -24.64 2.39 8.66
N PHE A 182 -24.06 3.25 9.49
CA PHE A 182 -22.71 3.77 9.26
C PHE A 182 -21.65 2.65 9.26
N GLY A 183 -21.74 1.67 10.17
CA GLY A 183 -20.81 0.54 10.21
C GLY A 183 -20.79 -0.24 8.89
N ILE A 184 -21.96 -0.49 8.29
CA ILE A 184 -22.05 -1.13 6.96
C ILE A 184 -21.39 -0.27 5.88
N LEU A 185 -21.67 1.03 5.86
CA LEU A 185 -21.06 1.94 4.89
C LEU A 185 -19.55 2.07 5.10
N ALA A 186 -19.05 2.06 6.33
CA ALA A 186 -17.64 2.12 6.64
C ALA A 186 -16.90 0.88 6.11
N ILE A 187 -17.47 -0.30 6.27
CA ILE A 187 -16.93 -1.53 5.67
C ILE A 187 -16.94 -1.43 4.14
N ALA A 188 -18.05 -1.01 3.56
CA ALA A 188 -18.19 -0.91 2.12
C ALA A 188 -17.15 0.04 1.50
N ILE A 189 -17.05 1.26 2.02
CA ILE A 189 -16.08 2.22 1.50
C ILE A 189 -14.64 1.87 1.89
N GLY A 190 -14.37 1.54 3.14
CA GLY A 190 -13.02 1.36 3.64
C GLY A 190 -12.35 0.06 3.18
N SER A 191 -13.10 -1.01 2.97
CA SER A 191 -12.52 -2.31 2.65
C SER A 191 -12.87 -2.86 1.26
N VAL A 192 -13.78 -2.20 0.52
CA VAL A 192 -14.20 -2.66 -0.82
C VAL A 192 -14.01 -1.56 -1.86
N PHE A 193 -14.81 -0.50 -1.84
CA PHE A 193 -14.82 0.47 -2.95
C PHE A 193 -13.53 1.27 -3.06
N TRP A 194 -13.04 1.81 -1.95
CA TRP A 194 -11.76 2.50 -1.93
C TRP A 194 -10.62 1.57 -2.34
N THR A 195 -10.66 0.33 -1.90
CA THR A 195 -9.60 -0.65 -2.16
C THR A 195 -9.50 -1.00 -3.64
N ILE A 196 -10.64 -1.09 -4.33
CA ILE A 196 -10.69 -1.29 -5.79
C ILE A 196 -10.11 -0.06 -6.50
N ASP A 197 -10.50 1.13 -6.08
CA ASP A 197 -9.99 2.37 -6.68
C ASP A 197 -8.48 2.54 -6.43
N ALA A 198 -8.00 2.17 -5.25
CA ALA A 198 -6.57 2.12 -4.94
C ALA A 198 -5.82 1.08 -5.80
N ALA A 199 -6.41 -0.08 -6.05
CA ALA A 199 -5.85 -1.06 -6.96
C ALA A 199 -5.73 -0.52 -8.39
N TRP A 200 -6.64 0.31 -8.84
CA TRP A 200 -6.61 0.91 -10.16
C TRP A 200 -5.63 2.06 -10.29
N GLY A 201 -5.57 2.93 -9.28
CA GLY A 201 -4.86 4.22 -9.33
C GLY A 201 -3.49 4.23 -8.64
N TRP A 202 -3.21 3.28 -7.73
CA TRP A 202 -1.94 3.24 -6.99
C TRP A 202 -1.14 1.97 -7.18
N HIS A 203 -1.78 0.88 -7.58
CA HIS A 203 -1.05 -0.35 -7.83
C HIS A 203 -0.17 -0.17 -9.07
N PHE A 204 1.06 -0.70 -9.04
CA PHE A 204 1.99 -0.57 -10.18
C PHE A 204 1.47 -1.23 -11.47
N ASP A 205 0.58 -2.22 -11.38
CA ASP A 205 -0.15 -2.79 -12.50
C ASP A 205 -1.57 -2.24 -12.66
N GLY A 206 -1.90 -1.18 -11.92
CA GLY A 206 -3.20 -0.51 -12.03
C GLY A 206 -3.48 -0.05 -13.45
N TRP A 207 -4.66 -0.36 -13.98
CA TRP A 207 -5.01 0.00 -15.37
C TRP A 207 -4.98 1.51 -15.59
N MET A 208 -5.37 2.30 -14.59
CA MET A 208 -5.29 3.76 -14.69
C MET A 208 -3.83 4.24 -14.77
N VAL A 209 -2.94 3.60 -14.01
CA VAL A 209 -1.50 3.90 -14.04
C VAL A 209 -0.90 3.50 -15.39
N LYS A 210 -1.16 2.26 -15.83
CA LYS A 210 -0.53 1.70 -17.04
C LYS A 210 -1.08 2.28 -18.34
N LEU A 211 -2.39 2.51 -18.41
CA LEU A 211 -3.03 2.93 -19.67
C LEU A 211 -3.19 4.44 -19.76
N LEU A 212 -3.45 5.12 -18.65
CA LEU A 212 -3.73 6.55 -18.63
C LEU A 212 -2.57 7.39 -18.10
N GLY A 213 -1.51 6.76 -17.57
CA GLY A 213 -0.43 7.48 -16.88
C GLY A 213 -0.91 8.21 -15.61
N TYR A 214 -1.97 7.71 -15.00
CA TYR A 214 -2.53 8.32 -13.80
C TYR A 214 -1.51 8.33 -12.67
N HIS A 215 -1.38 9.48 -12.02
CA HIS A 215 -0.48 9.69 -10.91
C HIS A 215 -1.18 10.50 -9.82
N ASP A 216 -1.30 9.91 -8.64
CA ASP A 216 -1.92 10.55 -7.47
C ASP A 216 -1.00 10.41 -6.25
N ALA A 217 -0.12 11.39 -6.07
CA ALA A 217 0.85 11.40 -4.98
C ALA A 217 0.24 11.79 -3.63
N TYR A 218 -0.94 12.43 -3.64
CA TYR A 218 -1.54 13.04 -2.44
C TYR A 218 -2.93 12.48 -2.11
N ALA A 219 -3.28 11.34 -2.68
CA ALA A 219 -4.56 10.69 -2.43
C ALA A 219 -5.80 11.51 -2.87
N SER A 220 -5.61 12.48 -3.75
CA SER A 220 -6.68 13.40 -4.18
C SER A 220 -7.81 12.65 -4.89
N GLY A 221 -7.47 11.76 -5.82
CA GLY A 221 -8.41 10.91 -6.53
C GLY A 221 -8.77 9.66 -5.76
N VAL A 222 -7.76 8.83 -5.50
CA VAL A 222 -7.91 7.48 -4.95
C VAL A 222 -8.61 7.47 -3.57
N ILE A 223 -8.45 8.50 -2.75
CA ILE A 223 -9.12 8.57 -1.44
C ILE A 223 -10.20 9.64 -1.43
N HIS A 224 -9.84 10.90 -1.69
CA HIS A 224 -10.75 12.01 -1.45
C HIS A 224 -11.88 12.09 -2.49
N ALA A 225 -11.59 11.91 -3.78
CA ALA A 225 -12.65 11.90 -4.79
C ALA A 225 -13.52 10.63 -4.69
N CYS A 226 -12.91 9.47 -4.44
CA CYS A 226 -13.63 8.22 -4.23
C CYS A 226 -14.57 8.32 -3.01
N ALA A 227 -14.06 8.69 -1.84
CA ALA A 227 -14.86 8.82 -0.64
C ALA A 227 -15.90 9.96 -0.74
N GLY A 228 -15.54 11.06 -1.39
CA GLY A 228 -16.46 12.18 -1.64
C GLY A 228 -17.61 11.81 -2.57
N GLY A 229 -17.32 11.10 -3.66
CA GLY A 229 -18.33 10.57 -4.58
C GLY A 229 -19.26 9.56 -3.90
N PHE A 230 -18.71 8.66 -3.10
CA PHE A 230 -19.48 7.71 -2.29
C PHE A 230 -20.40 8.44 -1.30
N ALA A 231 -19.86 9.44 -0.58
CA ALA A 231 -20.62 10.27 0.35
C ALA A 231 -21.74 11.02 -0.36
N LEU A 232 -21.47 11.58 -1.54
CA LEU A 232 -22.48 12.28 -2.34
C LEU A 232 -23.63 11.35 -2.71
N GLY A 233 -23.35 10.13 -3.15
CA GLY A 233 -24.38 9.13 -3.45
C GLY A 233 -25.25 8.80 -2.23
N VAL A 234 -24.63 8.60 -1.06
CA VAL A 234 -25.37 8.35 0.19
C VAL A 234 -26.22 9.58 0.58
N LEU A 235 -25.69 10.78 0.45
CA LEU A 235 -26.40 12.03 0.77
C LEU A 235 -27.59 12.29 -0.15
N ALA A 236 -27.50 11.89 -1.41
CA ALA A 236 -28.62 11.99 -2.36
C ALA A 236 -29.84 11.16 -1.89
N VAL A 237 -29.59 10.04 -1.22
CA VAL A 237 -30.63 9.17 -0.66
C VAL A 237 -31.11 9.69 0.70
N LEU A 238 -30.20 10.11 1.59
CA LEU A 238 -30.54 10.55 2.95
C LEU A 238 -31.19 11.95 3.01
N GLY A 239 -30.92 12.78 2.03
CA GLY A 239 -31.43 14.14 2.00
C GLY A 239 -30.76 15.10 2.98
N ALA A 240 -31.38 16.27 3.18
CA ALA A 240 -30.87 17.34 4.04
C ALA A 240 -31.01 17.02 5.54
N ARG A 241 -30.20 17.68 6.36
CA ARG A 241 -30.33 17.58 7.83
C ARG A 241 -31.64 18.25 8.27
N ILE A 242 -32.34 17.58 9.16
CA ILE A 242 -33.54 18.12 9.79
C ILE A 242 -33.16 19.21 10.79
N GLY A 243 -33.75 20.38 10.66
CA GLY A 243 -33.56 21.49 11.60
C GLY A 243 -32.24 22.25 11.47
N LYS A 244 -31.70 22.30 10.27
CA LYS A 244 -30.54 23.12 9.94
C LYS A 244 -30.86 23.98 8.73
#